data_d265201d0655d1c2af43c26714805ab5
#
_entry.id   d265201d0655d1c2af43c26714805ab5
#
_cell.length_a   1.000
_cell.length_b   1.000
_cell.length_c   1.000
_cell.angle_alpha   90.00
_cell.angle_beta   90.00
_cell.angle_gamma   90.00
#
_symmetry.space_group_name_H-M   'P 1'
#
loop_
_entity.id
_entity.type
_entity.pdbx_description
1 polymer ?
#
loop_
_entity_poly.entity_id
_entity_poly.type
_entity_poly.pdbx_seq_one_letter_code
_entity_poly.pdbx_strand_id
1 'polypeptide(L)'
;VETYENPNGHDLVMTQVQSADHTTHPTNFRAEAEKLVTDEWWFGFEQEFFFTDPETGDPLGWENGEPKAQGDYYCGVGAGNVVGREISDTHLQACLDMGITLTGTNAEVALGQWEYQCLGKGIKAADDLWVSRYLLYKIAEEFGVGVNIHPKPKTGDWNGSGMHTNFSNEEMR
;
A
#
# COMPACT_ATOMS: atom_id res chain seq x y z
N VAL A 1 -10.14 -9.08 -16.32
CA VAL A 1 -10.42 -9.43 -14.90
C VAL A 1 -9.29 -10.30 -14.40
N GLU A 2 -8.62 -9.85 -13.34
CA GLU A 2 -7.50 -10.56 -12.71
C GLU A 2 -8.02 -11.33 -11.48
N THR A 3 -7.56 -12.55 -11.29
CA THR A 3 -7.88 -13.37 -10.11
C THR A 3 -6.61 -13.61 -9.32
N TYR A 4 -6.67 -13.37 -8.02
CA TYR A 4 -5.59 -13.60 -7.06
C TYR A 4 -5.97 -14.81 -6.23
N GLU A 5 -5.27 -15.91 -6.46
CA GLU A 5 -5.45 -17.15 -5.71
C GLU A 5 -4.89 -16.98 -4.30
N ASN A 6 -5.70 -17.28 -3.30
CA ASN A 6 -5.27 -17.20 -1.89
C ASN A 6 -5.11 -18.61 -1.31
N PRO A 7 -3.90 -19.09 -1.09
CA PRO A 7 -3.65 -20.44 -0.55
C PRO A 7 -4.22 -20.65 0.86
N ASN A 8 -4.52 -19.55 1.58
CA ASN A 8 -4.97 -19.57 2.96
C ASN A 8 -6.42 -19.08 3.15
N GLY A 9 -7.19 -18.92 2.08
CA GLY A 9 -8.54 -18.36 2.20
C GLY A 9 -9.32 -18.35 0.90
N HIS A 10 -10.09 -17.28 0.69
CA HIS A 10 -10.89 -17.07 -0.52
C HIS A 10 -10.10 -16.26 -1.53
N ASP A 11 -10.23 -16.62 -2.79
CA ASP A 11 -9.65 -15.88 -3.90
C ASP A 11 -10.25 -14.47 -4.01
N LEU A 12 -9.42 -13.51 -4.43
CA LEU A 12 -9.85 -12.16 -4.75
C LEU A 12 -9.95 -11.98 -6.26
N VAL A 13 -11.01 -11.33 -6.70
CA VAL A 13 -11.24 -11.05 -8.11
C VAL A 13 -11.33 -9.55 -8.33
N MET A 14 -10.38 -9.00 -9.09
CA MET A 14 -10.43 -7.61 -9.53
C MET A 14 -11.56 -7.46 -10.56
N THR A 15 -12.47 -6.52 -10.33
CA THR A 15 -13.62 -6.29 -11.20
C THR A 15 -13.59 -4.90 -11.83
N GLN A 16 -14.36 -4.72 -12.90
CA GLN A 16 -14.54 -3.44 -13.58
C GLN A 16 -15.99 -2.97 -13.52
N VAL A 17 -16.18 -1.67 -13.40
CA VAL A 17 -17.51 -1.06 -13.43
C VAL A 17 -17.99 -0.92 -14.87
N GLN A 18 -19.21 -1.38 -15.12
CA GLN A 18 -19.90 -1.20 -16.41
C GLN A 18 -21.26 -0.53 -16.19
N SER A 19 -21.77 0.10 -17.22
CA SER A 19 -23.16 0.56 -17.29
C SER A 19 -24.12 -0.64 -17.44
N ALA A 20 -25.41 -0.42 -17.20
CA ALA A 20 -26.41 -1.49 -17.28
C ALA A 20 -26.54 -2.15 -18.66
N ASP A 21 -26.14 -1.47 -19.72
CA ASP A 21 -26.06 -1.97 -21.10
C ASP A 21 -24.71 -2.64 -21.43
N HIS A 22 -23.89 -2.93 -20.41
CA HIS A 22 -22.55 -3.54 -20.51
C HIS A 22 -21.49 -2.67 -21.22
N THR A 23 -21.76 -1.40 -21.48
CA THR A 23 -20.72 -0.48 -21.93
C THR A 23 -19.80 -0.07 -20.79
N THR A 24 -18.57 0.35 -21.11
CA THR A 24 -17.63 0.86 -20.11
C THR A 24 -18.22 2.07 -19.40
N HIS A 25 -18.31 2.02 -18.06
CA HIS A 25 -18.80 3.17 -17.29
C HIS A 25 -17.81 4.34 -17.39
N PRO A 26 -18.29 5.60 -17.52
CA PRO A 26 -17.41 6.77 -17.67
C PRO A 26 -16.37 6.97 -16.54
N THR A 27 -16.60 6.39 -15.36
CA THR A 27 -15.65 6.45 -14.24
C THR A 27 -14.69 5.26 -14.21
N ASN A 28 -14.74 4.36 -15.18
CA ASN A 28 -13.84 3.20 -15.25
C ASN A 28 -12.53 3.57 -15.96
N PHE A 29 -11.67 4.29 -15.25
CA PHE A 29 -10.35 4.67 -15.79
C PHE A 29 -9.41 3.46 -15.99
N ARG A 30 -9.65 2.34 -15.28
CA ARG A 30 -8.89 1.11 -15.51
C ARG A 30 -9.04 0.62 -16.95
N ALA A 31 -10.26 0.63 -17.51
CA ALA A 31 -10.51 0.25 -18.89
C ALA A 31 -9.81 1.17 -19.92
N GLU A 32 -9.61 2.44 -19.59
CA GLU A 32 -8.82 3.35 -20.43
C GLU A 32 -7.32 3.08 -20.28
N ALA A 33 -6.84 2.86 -19.06
CA ALA A 33 -5.45 2.53 -18.82
C ALA A 33 -5.04 1.21 -19.52
N GLU A 34 -5.90 0.19 -19.50
CA GLU A 34 -5.68 -1.11 -20.15
C GLU A 34 -5.43 -1.00 -21.68
N LYS A 35 -5.98 0.04 -22.33
CA LYS A 35 -5.73 0.31 -23.75
C LYS A 35 -4.37 0.94 -24.03
N LEU A 36 -3.81 1.62 -23.03
CA LEU A 36 -2.59 2.43 -23.18
C LEU A 36 -1.34 1.75 -22.61
N VAL A 37 -1.53 0.90 -21.61
CA VAL A 37 -0.44 0.32 -20.83
C VAL A 37 -0.25 -1.14 -21.21
N THR A 38 0.91 -1.45 -21.80
CA THR A 38 1.32 -2.82 -22.18
C THR A 38 2.35 -3.35 -21.18
N ASP A 39 2.67 -4.65 -21.26
CA ASP A 39 3.69 -5.29 -20.39
C ASP A 39 5.13 -4.81 -20.65
N GLU A 40 5.35 -4.01 -21.69
CA GLU A 40 6.60 -3.28 -21.90
C GLU A 40 6.87 -2.26 -20.79
N TRP A 41 5.79 -1.70 -20.23
CA TRP A 41 5.87 -0.72 -19.15
C TRP A 41 5.96 -1.42 -17.79
N TRP A 42 7.00 -1.08 -17.04
CA TRP A 42 7.19 -1.51 -15.66
C TRP A 42 6.84 -0.35 -14.74
N PHE A 43 6.15 -0.67 -13.66
CA PHE A 43 5.76 0.30 -12.63
C PHE A 43 6.24 -0.16 -11.27
N GLY A 44 6.74 0.78 -10.48
CA GLY A 44 7.06 0.61 -9.07
C GLY A 44 6.30 1.64 -8.26
N PHE A 45 5.49 1.17 -7.31
CA PHE A 45 4.74 2.02 -6.39
C PHE A 45 5.35 1.91 -5.01
N GLU A 46 5.64 3.04 -4.39
CA GLU A 46 6.14 3.16 -3.02
C GLU A 46 5.02 3.72 -2.16
N GLN A 47 4.20 2.82 -1.59
CA GLN A 47 3.02 3.22 -0.82
C GLN A 47 3.41 3.45 0.63
N GLU A 48 3.40 4.70 1.05
CA GLU A 48 3.48 5.09 2.45
C GLU A 48 2.12 5.10 3.12
N PHE A 49 2.09 4.81 4.41
CA PHE A 49 0.87 4.81 5.22
C PHE A 49 1.23 4.89 6.70
N PHE A 50 0.22 5.20 7.54
CA PHE A 50 0.32 5.10 8.98
C PHE A 50 -0.54 3.97 9.51
N PHE A 51 -0.01 3.18 10.43
CA PHE A 51 -0.87 2.46 11.36
C PHE A 51 -1.41 3.43 12.40
N THR A 52 -2.68 3.29 12.74
CA THR A 52 -3.35 4.21 13.65
C THR A 52 -4.13 3.46 14.73
N ASP A 53 -4.27 4.08 15.87
CA ASP A 53 -5.25 3.67 16.86
C ASP A 53 -6.66 3.93 16.28
N PRO A 54 -7.55 2.92 16.23
CA PRO A 54 -8.87 3.06 15.61
C PRO A 54 -9.84 3.94 16.42
N GLU A 55 -9.60 4.16 17.72
CA GLU A 55 -10.46 4.99 18.57
C GLU A 55 -10.09 6.47 18.48
N THR A 56 -8.79 6.79 18.46
CA THR A 56 -8.31 8.17 18.45
C THR A 56 -7.95 8.67 17.06
N GLY A 57 -7.58 7.77 16.14
CA GLY A 57 -7.03 8.10 14.82
C GLY A 57 -5.57 8.55 14.85
N ASP A 58 -4.94 8.56 16.02
CA ASP A 58 -3.52 8.90 16.14
C ASP A 58 -2.62 7.78 15.61
N PRO A 59 -1.42 8.12 15.13
CA PRO A 59 -0.46 7.10 14.72
C PRO A 59 -0.11 6.15 15.88
N LEU A 60 0.08 4.90 15.55
CA LEU A 60 0.52 3.89 16.49
C LEU A 60 1.87 4.29 17.10
N GLY A 61 2.00 4.16 18.43
CA GLY A 61 3.18 4.58 19.17
C GLY A 61 3.12 6.02 19.72
N TRP A 62 2.00 6.74 19.50
CA TRP A 62 1.82 8.11 20.00
C TRP A 62 0.95 8.19 21.27
N GLU A 63 0.72 7.08 21.95
CA GLU A 63 -0.17 7.00 23.14
C GLU A 63 0.29 7.90 24.31
N ASN A 64 1.58 8.26 24.33
CA ASN A 64 2.16 9.16 25.34
C ASN A 64 2.35 10.60 24.83
N GLY A 65 1.68 10.94 23.74
CA GLY A 65 1.79 12.23 23.07
C GLY A 65 2.65 12.17 21.81
N GLU A 66 2.71 13.30 21.13
CA GLU A 66 3.46 13.44 19.88
C GLU A 66 4.96 13.18 20.09
N PRO A 67 5.56 12.20 19.40
CA PRO A 67 6.98 11.92 19.54
C PRO A 67 7.81 13.02 18.87
N LYS A 68 9.13 12.98 19.06
CA LYS A 68 10.05 13.92 18.42
C LYS A 68 9.93 13.81 16.90
N ALA A 69 9.60 14.90 16.22
CA ALA A 69 9.64 14.98 14.77
C ALA A 69 11.08 14.77 14.25
N GLN A 70 11.23 14.11 13.11
CA GLN A 70 12.53 13.78 12.54
C GLN A 70 13.44 13.00 13.50
N GLY A 71 12.85 12.03 14.25
CA GLY A 71 13.60 11.11 15.11
C GLY A 71 14.29 9.98 14.33
N ASP A 72 14.76 8.97 15.07
CA ASP A 72 15.53 7.84 14.53
C ASP A 72 14.59 6.70 14.02
N TYR A 73 13.51 7.05 13.32
CA TYR A 73 12.46 6.11 12.91
C TYR A 73 12.67 5.57 11.48
N TYR A 74 13.20 6.40 10.58
CA TYR A 74 13.38 6.06 9.18
C TYR A 74 14.32 4.87 9.00
N CYS A 75 13.82 3.81 8.35
CA CYS A 75 14.49 2.51 8.24
C CYS A 75 14.92 1.95 9.61
N GLY A 76 14.25 2.35 10.68
CA GLY A 76 14.61 2.04 12.06
C GLY A 76 14.48 0.56 12.38
N VAL A 77 15.31 0.12 13.31
CA VAL A 77 15.31 -1.22 13.90
C VAL A 77 15.37 -1.10 15.43
N GLY A 78 14.64 -1.97 16.10
CA GLY A 78 14.57 -2.00 17.56
C GLY A 78 13.26 -1.42 18.10
N ALA A 79 12.81 -1.98 19.22
CA ALA A 79 11.51 -1.70 19.82
C ALA A 79 11.29 -0.23 20.24
N GLY A 80 12.36 0.54 20.44
CA GLY A 80 12.25 1.97 20.74
C GLY A 80 12.11 2.87 19.51
N ASN A 81 12.34 2.34 18.32
CA ASN A 81 12.41 3.12 17.08
C ASN A 81 11.26 2.82 16.12
N VAL A 82 10.62 1.66 16.25
CA VAL A 82 9.53 1.25 15.35
C VAL A 82 8.40 0.57 16.09
N VAL A 83 7.19 0.72 15.58
CA VAL A 83 5.99 0.00 16.01
C VAL A 83 5.28 -0.55 14.77
N GLY A 84 4.55 -1.65 14.92
CA GLY A 84 3.76 -2.25 13.82
C GLY A 84 4.55 -3.14 12.85
N ARG A 85 5.79 -3.53 13.16
CA ARG A 85 6.60 -4.40 12.29
C ARG A 85 5.92 -5.73 11.98
N GLU A 86 5.37 -6.40 12.99
CA GLU A 86 4.68 -7.67 12.79
C GLU A 86 3.52 -7.56 11.80
N ILE A 87 2.80 -6.45 11.83
CA ILE A 87 1.70 -6.16 10.91
C ILE A 87 2.24 -5.98 9.48
N SER A 88 3.30 -5.17 9.33
CA SER A 88 3.96 -4.94 8.04
C SER A 88 4.54 -6.21 7.44
N ASP A 89 5.19 -7.05 8.24
CA ASP A 89 5.77 -8.32 7.79
C ASP A 89 4.66 -9.33 7.41
N THR A 90 3.56 -9.37 8.16
CA THR A 90 2.39 -10.20 7.84
C THR A 90 1.74 -9.76 6.53
N HIS A 91 1.61 -8.45 6.32
CA HIS A 91 1.11 -7.90 5.05
C HIS A 91 2.01 -8.26 3.87
N LEU A 92 3.33 -8.09 4.03
CA LEU A 92 4.31 -8.47 3.01
C LEU A 92 4.13 -9.95 2.62
N GLN A 93 4.07 -10.85 3.60
CA GLN A 93 3.93 -12.27 3.34
C GLN A 93 2.60 -12.60 2.65
N ALA A 94 1.49 -12.01 3.08
CA ALA A 94 0.18 -12.24 2.46
C ALA A 94 0.15 -11.78 0.99
N CYS A 95 0.79 -10.66 0.67
CA CYS A 95 0.92 -10.19 -0.71
C CYS A 95 1.73 -11.17 -1.56
N LEU A 96 2.87 -11.65 -1.05
CA LEU A 96 3.71 -12.63 -1.75
C LEU A 96 2.99 -13.96 -1.97
N ASP A 97 2.24 -14.44 -0.99
CA ASP A 97 1.44 -15.67 -1.07
C ASP A 97 0.36 -15.59 -2.16
N MET A 98 -0.15 -14.39 -2.44
CA MET A 98 -1.12 -14.11 -3.50
C MET A 98 -0.48 -13.74 -4.85
N GLY A 99 0.83 -13.89 -5.00
CA GLY A 99 1.55 -13.60 -6.25
C GLY A 99 1.70 -12.12 -6.58
N ILE A 100 1.53 -11.24 -5.60
CA ILE A 100 1.82 -9.81 -5.73
C ILE A 100 3.30 -9.60 -5.44
N THR A 101 4.02 -8.94 -6.35
CA THR A 101 5.45 -8.68 -6.18
C THR A 101 5.66 -7.47 -5.28
N LEU A 102 5.81 -7.70 -3.97
CA LEU A 102 6.38 -6.69 -3.09
C LEU A 102 7.89 -6.85 -3.04
N THR A 103 8.63 -5.78 -3.31
CA THR A 103 10.09 -5.78 -3.35
C THR A 103 10.74 -5.37 -2.03
N GLY A 104 9.95 -4.82 -1.13
CA GLY A 104 10.40 -4.47 0.21
C GLY A 104 9.33 -3.82 1.07
N THR A 105 9.68 -3.62 2.33
CA THR A 105 8.95 -2.80 3.29
C THR A 105 9.96 -2.15 4.25
N ASN A 106 9.66 -0.96 4.71
CA ASN A 106 10.49 -0.21 5.67
C ASN A 106 9.65 0.69 6.56
N ALA A 107 10.16 0.93 7.77
CA ALA A 107 9.65 1.99 8.61
C ALA A 107 9.98 3.35 8.00
N GLU A 108 9.08 4.29 8.12
CA GLU A 108 9.16 5.62 7.54
C GLU A 108 9.53 6.70 8.57
N VAL A 109 9.53 7.97 8.12
CA VAL A 109 10.10 9.12 8.86
C VAL A 109 9.39 9.39 10.19
N ALA A 110 8.10 9.06 10.30
CA ALA A 110 7.37 9.20 11.55
C ALA A 110 7.19 7.85 12.26
N LEU A 111 7.16 7.88 13.59
CA LEU A 111 6.81 6.69 14.35
C LEU A 111 5.39 6.24 13.99
N GLY A 112 5.22 4.96 13.66
CA GLY A 112 3.94 4.40 13.17
C GLY A 112 3.74 4.52 11.66
N GLN A 113 4.61 5.23 10.94
CA GLN A 113 4.61 5.31 9.48
C GLN A 113 5.44 4.18 8.87
N TRP A 114 4.90 3.59 7.82
CA TRP A 114 5.50 2.49 7.07
C TRP A 114 5.36 2.73 5.58
N GLU A 115 6.18 2.03 4.81
CA GLU A 115 6.13 1.97 3.36
C GLU A 115 6.27 0.52 2.91
N TYR A 116 5.62 0.18 1.78
CA TYR A 116 5.93 -1.01 1.02
C TYR A 116 6.09 -0.67 -0.46
N GLN A 117 6.92 -1.43 -1.16
CA GLN A 117 7.19 -1.24 -2.58
C GLN A 117 6.57 -2.38 -3.39
N CYS A 118 5.66 -2.01 -4.31
CA CYS A 118 4.95 -2.93 -5.20
C CYS A 118 5.46 -2.74 -6.63
N LEU A 119 5.99 -3.81 -7.24
CA LEU A 119 6.51 -3.80 -8.61
C LEU A 119 5.64 -4.67 -9.51
N GLY A 120 5.30 -4.15 -10.68
CA GLY A 120 4.52 -4.91 -11.66
C GLY A 120 4.73 -4.43 -13.09
N LYS A 121 4.12 -5.15 -14.01
CA LYS A 121 4.13 -4.83 -15.45
C LYS A 121 2.71 -4.57 -15.93
N GLY A 122 2.59 -3.63 -16.86
CA GLY A 122 1.33 -3.34 -17.49
C GLY A 122 0.25 -2.93 -16.47
N ILE A 123 -1.00 -3.19 -16.82
CA ILE A 123 -2.16 -2.86 -15.98
C ILE A 123 -2.18 -3.67 -14.67
N LYS A 124 -1.59 -4.87 -14.68
CA LYS A 124 -1.50 -5.71 -13.47
C LYS A 124 -0.81 -4.99 -12.32
N ALA A 125 0.17 -4.13 -12.58
CA ALA A 125 0.83 -3.35 -11.53
C ALA A 125 -0.15 -2.49 -10.72
N ALA A 126 -1.11 -1.87 -11.40
CA ALA A 126 -2.15 -1.07 -10.74
C ALA A 126 -3.15 -1.95 -9.97
N ASP A 127 -3.52 -3.10 -10.53
CA ASP A 127 -4.39 -4.07 -9.86
C ASP A 127 -3.71 -4.61 -8.59
N ASP A 128 -2.43 -4.97 -8.67
CA ASP A 128 -1.62 -5.44 -7.54
C ASP A 128 -1.56 -4.40 -6.42
N LEU A 129 -1.39 -3.11 -6.75
CA LEU A 129 -1.42 -2.04 -5.76
C LEU A 129 -2.77 -1.98 -5.02
N TRP A 130 -3.89 -2.08 -5.75
CA TRP A 130 -5.21 -2.03 -5.12
C TRP A 130 -5.50 -3.25 -4.24
N VAL A 131 -5.09 -4.44 -4.69
CA VAL A 131 -5.22 -5.66 -3.88
C VAL A 131 -4.32 -5.60 -2.65
N SER A 132 -3.08 -5.11 -2.79
CA SER A 132 -2.18 -4.93 -1.65
C SER A 132 -2.73 -3.95 -0.60
N ARG A 133 -3.39 -2.86 -1.02
CA ARG A 133 -4.09 -1.96 -0.10
C ARG A 133 -5.24 -2.66 0.64
N TYR A 134 -6.04 -3.45 -0.09
CA TYR A 134 -7.11 -4.23 0.54
C TYR A 134 -6.56 -5.19 1.60
N LEU A 135 -5.50 -5.92 1.27
CA LEU A 135 -4.84 -6.83 2.20
C LEU A 135 -4.28 -6.10 3.43
N LEU A 136 -3.71 -4.91 3.21
CA LEU A 136 -3.19 -4.08 4.32
C LEU A 136 -4.30 -3.73 5.31
N TYR A 137 -5.45 -3.26 4.82
CA TYR A 137 -6.61 -2.94 5.69
C TYR A 137 -7.13 -4.19 6.40
N LYS A 138 -7.27 -5.30 5.68
CA LYS A 138 -7.77 -6.56 6.23
C LYS A 138 -6.86 -7.11 7.33
N ILE A 139 -5.56 -7.08 7.11
CA ILE A 139 -4.58 -7.54 8.11
C ILE A 139 -4.54 -6.59 9.31
N ALA A 140 -4.53 -5.29 9.08
CA ALA A 140 -4.57 -4.31 10.16
C ALA A 140 -5.80 -4.52 11.07
N GLU A 141 -6.97 -4.85 10.49
CA GLU A 141 -8.19 -5.20 11.23
C GLU A 141 -7.96 -6.39 12.18
N GLU A 142 -7.24 -7.42 11.73
CA GLU A 142 -6.92 -8.60 12.55
C GLU A 142 -6.04 -8.26 13.77
N PHE A 143 -5.22 -7.24 13.66
CA PHE A 143 -4.39 -6.70 14.75
C PHE A 143 -5.06 -5.59 15.56
N GLY A 144 -6.30 -5.22 15.22
CA GLY A 144 -7.04 -4.17 15.91
C GLY A 144 -6.50 -2.77 15.69
N VAL A 145 -5.81 -2.52 14.57
CA VAL A 145 -5.27 -1.20 14.20
C VAL A 145 -5.93 -0.66 12.94
N GLY A 146 -5.96 0.66 12.80
CA GLY A 146 -6.38 1.34 11.58
C GLY A 146 -5.24 1.56 10.61
N VAL A 147 -5.59 1.91 9.38
CA VAL A 147 -4.64 2.31 8.31
C VAL A 147 -5.04 3.68 7.76
N ASN A 148 -4.10 4.59 7.68
CA ASN A 148 -4.31 5.92 7.10
C ASN A 148 -3.33 6.15 5.94
N ILE A 149 -3.87 6.28 4.71
CA ILE A 149 -3.12 6.56 3.48
C ILE A 149 -3.28 8.02 3.01
N HIS A 150 -3.74 8.93 3.90
CA HIS A 150 -3.87 10.33 3.55
C HIS A 150 -2.49 10.95 3.28
N PRO A 151 -2.33 11.77 2.22
CA PRO A 151 -1.01 12.28 1.82
C PRO A 151 -0.36 13.24 2.83
N LYS A 152 -1.13 13.80 3.76
CA LYS A 152 -0.64 14.62 4.88
C LYS A 152 -1.46 14.29 6.14
N PRO A 153 -1.20 13.15 6.81
CA PRO A 153 -2.03 12.72 7.95
C PRO A 153 -1.78 13.52 9.23
N LYS A 154 -0.60 14.11 9.36
CA LYS A 154 -0.25 15.01 10.49
C LYS A 154 0.25 16.35 9.97
N THR A 155 -0.23 17.42 10.59
CA THR A 155 0.20 18.80 10.30
C THR A 155 1.50 19.13 11.02
N GLY A 156 2.06 20.31 10.76
CA GLY A 156 3.31 20.76 11.42
C GLY A 156 4.55 20.19 10.75
N ASP A 157 5.59 19.94 11.54
CA ASP A 157 6.93 19.54 11.11
C ASP A 157 7.05 18.03 10.79
N TRP A 158 5.95 17.41 10.38
CA TRP A 158 5.93 16.03 9.92
C TRP A 158 5.94 15.92 8.40
N ASN A 159 6.60 14.89 7.89
CA ASN A 159 6.61 14.60 6.47
C ASN A 159 5.21 14.20 5.95
N GLY A 160 5.06 14.18 4.65
CA GLY A 160 3.88 13.62 4.01
C GLY A 160 3.90 12.09 4.05
N SER A 161 2.87 11.50 3.46
CA SER A 161 2.71 10.07 3.26
C SER A 161 2.32 9.88 1.80
N GLY A 162 3.29 9.60 0.97
CA GLY A 162 3.15 9.60 -0.49
C GLY A 162 2.78 8.23 -1.07
N MET A 163 2.62 8.22 -2.37
CA MET A 163 2.74 7.04 -3.20
C MET A 163 3.57 7.43 -4.41
N HIS A 164 4.88 7.29 -4.31
CA HIS A 164 5.76 7.53 -5.44
C HIS A 164 5.46 6.53 -6.54
N THR A 165 5.41 7.01 -7.76
CA THR A 165 5.14 6.18 -8.92
C THR A 165 6.33 6.23 -9.86
N ASN A 166 7.09 5.17 -9.88
CA ASN A 166 8.20 4.96 -10.79
C ASN A 166 7.71 4.20 -12.02
N PHE A 167 8.23 4.53 -13.18
CA PHE A 167 7.91 3.82 -14.41
C PHE A 167 9.10 3.77 -15.36
N SER A 168 9.16 2.74 -16.18
CA SER A 168 10.18 2.61 -17.22
C SER A 168 9.68 1.72 -18.36
N ASN A 169 10.22 1.96 -19.55
CA ASN A 169 10.15 1.04 -20.68
C ASN A 169 11.55 0.47 -20.99
N GLU A 170 11.69 -0.32 -22.05
CA GLU A 170 12.95 -0.95 -22.41
C GLU A 170 14.08 0.07 -22.72
N GLU A 171 13.72 1.19 -23.38
CA GLU A 171 14.69 2.24 -23.72
C GLU A 171 15.20 3.01 -22.49
N MET A 172 14.42 3.03 -21.39
CA MET A 172 14.78 3.73 -20.15
C MET A 172 15.60 2.85 -19.20
N ARG A 173 15.62 1.55 -19.42
CA ARG A 173 16.39 0.56 -18.66
C ARG A 173 17.66 0.18 -19.42
#